data_f267449ec6aaf88909532c957b29e2d1
#
_entry.id   f267449ec6aaf88909532c957b29e2d1
#
_cell.length_a   1.000
_cell.length_b   1.000
_cell.length_c   1.000
_cell.angle_alpha   90.00
_cell.angle_beta   90.00
_cell.angle_gamma   90.00
#
_symmetry.space_group_name_H-M   'P 1'
#
loop_
_entity.id
_entity.type
_entity.pdbx_description
1 polymer ?
#
loop_
_entity_poly.entity_id
_entity_poly.type
_entity_poly.pdbx_seq_one_letter_code
_entity_poly.pdbx_strand_id
1 'polypeptide(L)'
;MKKLLIAAALAAAFGTAHAQQTVRIGLVLSSSGQFADAGAQLDNGIKTYMKMHGDTVGGRKIELIRRDTGGIAPDVAKRLSQELVVRDKVDILAGYVLTPNAMAAADVSAEAKKFMVVMNAATSVIITKSPYMIRTSVVLPQVMETFGTWAATKGGLKQTYTMVTDYGPGHDSERAFQTGFKNAGGTIVGSVRFPVANPDFAAFVQRAKDIAPESIYIFIPGGAQPAALGKAFAERGIDKQKTKVLGSGEATAEAALKAMGDNALDIITAWHYDYKLDNKLNAAFVKEFNAMHGRNPDFFSIGGYDGMHAIYETLKKTQGNTDGEALIAAAKGLRWQSPRGPMSIDPETRDVVQTVYIRRVQKVGGELVNVPFDKVENVRDPDGERRKMK
;
A
#
# COMPACT_ATOMS: atom_id res chain seq x y z
N MET A 1 10.03 34.14 61.06
CA MET A 1 10.85 33.32 60.17
C MET A 1 10.23 32.00 59.71
N LYS A 2 9.41 31.31 60.52
CA LYS A 2 8.74 30.04 60.12
C LYS A 2 7.65 30.19 59.04
N LYS A 3 7.01 31.35 58.85
CA LYS A 3 5.96 31.57 57.86
C LYS A 3 6.51 31.87 56.46
N LEU A 4 7.77 32.31 56.30
CA LEU A 4 8.41 32.54 54.99
C LEU A 4 8.95 31.23 54.36
N LEU A 5 9.28 30.24 55.17
CA LEU A 5 9.75 28.94 54.67
C LEU A 5 8.63 28.07 54.07
N ILE A 6 7.40 28.24 54.51
CA ILE A 6 6.23 27.51 54.00
C ILE A 6 5.79 28.05 52.63
N ALA A 7 5.95 29.37 52.36
CA ALA A 7 5.64 29.97 51.08
C ALA A 7 6.62 29.57 49.98
N ALA A 8 7.90 29.36 50.33
CA ALA A 8 8.91 28.91 49.37
C ALA A 8 8.77 27.41 48.99
N ALA A 9 8.26 26.58 49.89
CA ALA A 9 8.00 25.16 49.64
C ALA A 9 6.76 24.94 48.75
N LEU A 10 5.75 25.81 48.83
CA LEU A 10 4.59 25.75 47.91
C LEU A 10 4.89 26.26 46.49
N ALA A 11 5.83 27.20 46.32
CA ALA A 11 6.24 27.68 45.01
C ALA A 11 7.11 26.65 44.22
N ALA A 12 7.81 25.74 44.92
CA ALA A 12 8.57 24.66 44.28
C ALA A 12 7.69 23.46 43.84
N ALA A 13 6.43 23.39 44.25
CA ALA A 13 5.48 22.33 43.90
C ALA A 13 4.67 22.62 42.61
N PHE A 14 4.79 23.81 42.01
CA PHE A 14 4.41 24.04 40.60
C PHE A 14 5.52 23.46 39.71
N GLY A 15 5.68 22.13 39.80
CA GLY A 15 6.46 21.36 38.82
C GLY A 15 5.97 21.75 37.46
N THR A 16 6.88 22.13 36.59
CA THR A 16 6.67 22.37 35.19
C THR A 16 5.78 21.26 34.65
N ALA A 17 4.48 21.53 34.50
CA ALA A 17 3.64 20.78 33.60
C ALA A 17 4.32 20.90 32.23
N HIS A 18 5.26 20.01 31.93
CA HIS A 18 5.72 19.84 30.57
C HIS A 18 4.47 19.51 29.76
N ALA A 19 3.91 20.52 29.09
CA ALA A 19 2.89 20.27 28.09
C ALA A 19 3.45 19.13 27.22
N GLN A 20 2.82 17.97 27.30
CA GLN A 20 3.24 16.79 26.56
C GLN A 20 3.35 17.21 25.10
N GLN A 21 4.58 17.36 24.61
CA GLN A 21 4.82 17.85 23.24
C GLN A 21 4.14 16.89 22.27
N THR A 22 3.26 17.42 21.44
CA THR A 22 2.50 16.64 20.45
C THR A 22 3.36 16.39 19.21
N VAL A 23 3.32 15.17 18.66
CA VAL A 23 3.79 14.87 17.31
C VAL A 23 2.60 14.98 16.36
N ARG A 24 2.66 15.91 15.41
CA ARG A 24 1.64 16.11 14.40
C ARG A 24 1.97 15.34 13.13
N ILE A 25 1.07 14.46 12.71
CA ILE A 25 1.20 13.68 11.49
C ILE A 25 0.17 14.19 10.47
N GLY A 26 0.64 14.73 9.36
CA GLY A 26 -0.21 15.14 8.25
C GLY A 26 -0.52 13.96 7.33
N LEU A 27 -1.79 13.59 7.25
CA LEU A 27 -2.28 12.50 6.41
C LEU A 27 -2.88 13.06 5.12
N VAL A 28 -2.29 12.69 3.98
CA VAL A 28 -2.82 13.01 2.65
C VAL A 28 -3.45 11.76 2.05
N LEU A 29 -4.78 11.76 1.99
CA LEU A 29 -5.61 10.61 1.63
C LEU A 29 -6.44 10.92 0.38
N SER A 30 -7.14 9.92 -0.14
CA SER A 30 -8.17 10.06 -1.18
C SER A 30 -9.50 9.60 -0.57
N SER A 31 -10.11 10.46 0.28
CA SER A 31 -11.29 10.13 1.07
C SER A 31 -12.60 10.39 0.35
N SER A 32 -12.55 10.93 -0.86
CA SER A 32 -13.69 11.16 -1.75
C SER A 32 -13.41 10.69 -3.18
N GLY A 33 -14.44 10.69 -4.05
CA GLY A 33 -14.32 10.26 -5.44
C GLY A 33 -14.15 8.73 -5.61
N GLN A 34 -13.63 8.32 -6.76
CA GLN A 34 -13.55 6.89 -7.14
C GLN A 34 -12.63 6.04 -6.24
N PHE A 35 -11.75 6.67 -5.45
CA PHE A 35 -10.81 6.01 -4.53
C PHE A 35 -11.19 6.17 -3.06
N ALA A 36 -12.42 6.64 -2.77
CA ALA A 36 -12.90 6.90 -1.41
C ALA A 36 -12.78 5.67 -0.50
N ASP A 37 -13.10 4.48 -1.01
CA ASP A 37 -12.99 3.24 -0.24
C ASP A 37 -11.53 2.92 0.11
N ALA A 38 -10.60 3.09 -0.81
CA ALA A 38 -9.17 2.89 -0.56
C ALA A 38 -8.64 3.86 0.51
N GLY A 39 -9.03 5.14 0.43
CA GLY A 39 -8.70 6.14 1.44
C GLY A 39 -9.29 5.81 2.82
N ALA A 40 -10.55 5.38 2.86
CA ALA A 40 -11.22 4.97 4.09
C ALA A 40 -10.58 3.72 4.71
N GLN A 41 -10.26 2.70 3.92
CA GLN A 41 -9.57 1.50 4.38
C GLN A 41 -8.19 1.83 4.99
N LEU A 42 -7.42 2.69 4.32
CA LEU A 42 -6.11 3.11 4.82
C LEU A 42 -6.24 3.86 6.16
N ASP A 43 -7.16 4.84 6.26
CA ASP A 43 -7.41 5.58 7.52
C ASP A 43 -7.93 4.67 8.63
N ASN A 44 -8.76 3.70 8.30
CA ASN A 44 -9.24 2.69 9.26
C ASN A 44 -8.09 1.82 9.79
N GLY A 45 -7.13 1.45 8.95
CA GLY A 45 -5.91 0.76 9.39
C GLY A 45 -5.08 1.59 10.36
N ILE A 46 -4.91 2.88 10.08
CA ILE A 46 -4.26 3.85 10.98
C ILE A 46 -4.97 3.91 12.34
N LYS A 47 -6.30 4.08 12.32
CA LYS A 47 -7.12 4.14 13.54
C LYS A 47 -7.04 2.84 14.34
N THR A 48 -7.07 1.70 13.67
CA THR A 48 -6.97 0.39 14.33
C THR A 48 -5.61 0.22 14.99
N TYR A 49 -4.52 0.62 14.33
CA TYR A 49 -3.20 0.60 14.94
C TYR A 49 -3.16 1.44 16.22
N MET A 50 -3.64 2.68 16.15
CA MET A 50 -3.66 3.58 17.33
C MET A 50 -4.57 3.05 18.45
N LYS A 51 -5.69 2.41 18.13
CA LYS A 51 -6.57 1.77 19.13
C LYS A 51 -5.84 0.63 19.85
N MET A 52 -5.06 -0.18 19.13
CA MET A 52 -4.35 -1.33 19.69
C MET A 52 -3.09 -0.93 20.47
N HIS A 53 -2.45 0.19 20.13
CA HIS A 53 -1.12 0.57 20.65
C HIS A 53 -1.09 1.90 21.41
N GLY A 54 -2.24 2.58 21.52
CA GLY A 54 -2.36 3.89 22.18
C GLY A 54 -2.00 5.05 21.27
N ASP A 55 -2.19 6.26 21.79
CA ASP A 55 -1.96 7.53 21.08
C ASP A 55 -0.70 8.29 21.55
N THR A 56 0.14 7.64 22.36
CA THR A 56 1.34 8.24 22.95
C THR A 56 2.57 7.37 22.66
N VAL A 57 3.62 7.94 22.08
CA VAL A 57 4.86 7.26 21.74
C VAL A 57 6.07 8.17 21.93
N GLY A 58 7.20 7.63 22.42
CA GLY A 58 8.39 8.43 22.71
C GLY A 58 8.14 9.59 23.70
N GLY A 59 7.16 9.43 24.61
CA GLY A 59 6.74 10.45 25.57
C GLY A 59 5.88 11.59 24.98
N ARG A 60 5.47 11.48 23.71
CA ARG A 60 4.71 12.52 22.99
C ARG A 60 3.36 11.97 22.49
N LYS A 61 2.32 12.80 22.56
CA LYS A 61 1.00 12.47 22.06
C LYS A 61 0.97 12.59 20.52
N ILE A 62 0.29 11.67 19.85
CA ILE A 62 0.09 11.71 18.40
C ILE A 62 -1.19 12.46 18.05
N GLU A 63 -1.09 13.44 17.16
CA GLU A 63 -2.21 14.17 16.56
C GLU A 63 -2.21 13.93 15.05
N LEU A 64 -3.38 13.54 14.50
CA LEU A 64 -3.55 13.29 13.07
C LEU A 64 -4.31 14.43 12.39
N ILE A 65 -3.70 15.06 11.40
CA ILE A 65 -4.31 16.12 10.58
C ILE A 65 -4.54 15.59 9.18
N ARG A 66 -5.82 15.43 8.79
CA ARG A 66 -6.22 14.80 7.53
C ARG A 66 -6.47 15.80 6.44
N ARG A 67 -6.09 15.46 5.21
CA ARG A 67 -6.38 16.21 3.96
C ARG A 67 -6.83 15.23 2.89
N ASP A 68 -7.85 15.63 2.13
CA ASP A 68 -8.42 14.83 1.04
C ASP A 68 -8.01 15.41 -0.32
N THR A 69 -7.49 14.53 -1.19
CA THR A 69 -7.12 14.90 -2.56
C THR A 69 -8.26 14.74 -3.57
N GLY A 70 -9.35 14.06 -3.20
CA GLY A 70 -10.48 13.79 -4.09
C GLY A 70 -10.18 12.74 -5.19
N GLY A 71 -8.95 12.25 -5.30
CA GLY A 71 -8.54 11.28 -6.32
C GLY A 71 -7.13 11.50 -6.85
N ILE A 72 -6.89 11.21 -8.14
CA ILE A 72 -5.63 11.50 -8.83
C ILE A 72 -5.55 13.02 -9.08
N ALA A 73 -4.88 13.73 -8.19
CA ALA A 73 -4.78 15.19 -8.20
C ALA A 73 -3.40 15.64 -7.66
N PRO A 74 -2.31 15.49 -8.44
CA PRO A 74 -0.95 15.75 -7.98
C PRO A 74 -0.74 17.19 -7.47
N ASP A 75 -1.29 18.19 -8.15
CA ASP A 75 -1.16 19.59 -7.74
C ASP A 75 -1.88 19.87 -6.42
N VAL A 76 -3.07 19.26 -6.21
CA VAL A 76 -3.79 19.32 -4.95
C VAL A 76 -2.99 18.64 -3.84
N ALA A 77 -2.44 17.46 -4.09
CA ALA A 77 -1.63 16.73 -3.11
C ALA A 77 -0.38 17.52 -2.70
N LYS A 78 0.33 18.15 -3.66
CA LYS A 78 1.46 19.03 -3.38
C LYS A 78 1.06 20.22 -2.53
N ARG A 79 0.03 20.95 -2.92
CA ARG A 79 -0.50 22.11 -2.17
C ARG A 79 -0.93 21.74 -0.75
N LEU A 80 -1.69 20.64 -0.58
CA LEU A 80 -2.12 20.17 0.73
C LEU A 80 -0.94 19.74 1.63
N SER A 81 0.09 19.12 1.06
CA SER A 81 1.31 18.78 1.78
C SER A 81 2.09 20.04 2.22
N GLN A 82 2.13 21.07 1.38
CA GLN A 82 2.72 22.38 1.73
C GLN A 82 1.92 23.04 2.87
N GLU A 83 0.60 23.05 2.80
CA GLU A 83 -0.26 23.58 3.85
C GLU A 83 -0.03 22.86 5.20
N LEU A 84 0.04 21.54 5.19
CA LEU A 84 0.33 20.75 6.36
C LEU A 84 1.68 21.13 6.99
N VAL A 85 2.72 21.31 6.18
CA VAL A 85 4.06 21.67 6.67
C VAL A 85 4.12 23.13 7.15
N VAL A 86 3.62 24.07 6.34
CA VAL A 86 3.82 25.50 6.59
C VAL A 86 2.81 26.06 7.59
N ARG A 87 1.52 25.74 7.41
CA ARG A 87 0.43 26.27 8.23
C ARG A 87 0.18 25.42 9.48
N ASP A 88 0.01 24.11 9.28
CA ASP A 88 -0.40 23.22 10.36
C ASP A 88 0.82 22.71 11.17
N LYS A 89 2.05 22.99 10.71
CA LYS A 89 3.32 22.67 11.38
C LYS A 89 3.45 21.18 11.70
N VAL A 90 3.08 20.31 10.76
CA VAL A 90 3.23 18.87 10.96
C VAL A 90 4.72 18.47 11.04
N ASP A 91 4.97 17.45 11.84
CA ASP A 91 6.30 16.86 12.00
C ASP A 91 6.59 15.81 10.93
N ILE A 92 5.56 15.04 10.55
CA ILE A 92 5.63 13.89 9.66
C ILE A 92 4.53 14.00 8.60
N LEU A 93 4.85 13.68 7.36
CA LEU A 93 3.88 13.48 6.27
C LEU A 93 3.63 11.98 6.08
N ALA A 94 2.37 11.58 5.90
CA ALA A 94 2.03 10.16 5.70
C ALA A 94 0.75 9.96 4.86
N GLY A 95 0.46 8.69 4.51
CA GLY A 95 -0.68 8.32 3.68
C GLY A 95 -0.28 8.06 2.23
N TYR A 96 -0.78 8.87 1.31
CA TYR A 96 -0.49 8.82 -0.13
C TYR A 96 -0.94 7.52 -0.80
N VAL A 97 -2.22 7.44 -1.08
CA VAL A 97 -2.85 6.28 -1.72
C VAL A 97 -2.36 6.12 -3.16
N LEU A 98 -2.20 7.22 -3.89
CA LEU A 98 -1.99 7.25 -5.35
C LEU A 98 -0.60 7.74 -5.72
N THR A 99 0.04 7.07 -6.70
CA THR A 99 1.39 7.39 -7.18
C THR A 99 1.59 8.84 -7.62
N PRO A 100 0.72 9.45 -8.48
CA PRO A 100 0.92 10.83 -8.90
C PRO A 100 0.91 11.81 -7.73
N ASN A 101 0.06 11.57 -6.74
CA ASN A 101 -0.05 12.39 -5.54
C ASN A 101 1.21 12.27 -4.65
N ALA A 102 1.70 11.04 -4.44
CA ALA A 102 2.93 10.78 -3.68
C ALA A 102 4.15 11.43 -4.34
N MET A 103 4.27 11.32 -5.65
CA MET A 103 5.40 11.91 -6.41
C MET A 103 5.40 13.44 -6.31
N ALA A 104 4.24 14.09 -6.43
CA ALA A 104 4.14 15.55 -6.33
C ALA A 104 4.42 16.06 -4.90
N ALA A 105 4.01 15.30 -3.89
CA ALA A 105 4.25 15.65 -2.48
C ALA A 105 5.69 15.36 -2.02
N ALA A 106 6.41 14.49 -2.71
CA ALA A 106 7.78 14.14 -2.38
C ALA A 106 8.74 15.34 -2.43
N ASP A 107 8.52 16.30 -3.34
CA ASP A 107 9.27 17.55 -3.40
C ASP A 107 9.13 18.33 -2.07
N VAL A 108 7.91 18.38 -1.52
CA VAL A 108 7.65 19.08 -0.23
C VAL A 108 8.40 18.38 0.92
N SER A 109 8.42 17.04 0.93
CA SER A 109 9.22 16.27 1.90
C SER A 109 10.70 16.60 1.79
N ALA A 110 11.25 16.65 0.57
CA ALA A 110 12.65 16.92 0.31
C ALA A 110 13.05 18.36 0.73
N GLU A 111 12.29 19.36 0.27
CA GLU A 111 12.55 20.78 0.52
C GLU A 111 12.44 21.13 2.00
N ALA A 112 11.39 20.62 2.67
CA ALA A 112 11.13 20.90 4.08
C ALA A 112 11.87 19.93 5.04
N LYS A 113 12.63 18.97 4.52
CA LYS A 113 13.31 17.90 5.28
C LYS A 113 12.34 17.13 6.20
N LYS A 114 11.12 16.89 5.74
CA LYS A 114 10.09 16.20 6.51
C LYS A 114 10.08 14.71 6.21
N PHE A 115 10.17 13.90 7.26
CA PHE A 115 9.98 12.46 7.13
C PHE A 115 8.63 12.16 6.52
N MET A 116 8.60 11.32 5.50
CA MET A 116 7.40 10.97 4.74
C MET A 116 7.24 9.46 4.65
N VAL A 117 6.08 8.95 5.05
CA VAL A 117 5.74 7.53 5.00
C VAL A 117 4.68 7.28 3.93
N VAL A 118 5.08 6.60 2.85
CA VAL A 118 4.16 6.22 1.77
C VAL A 118 3.48 4.90 2.15
N MET A 119 2.17 4.95 2.35
CA MET A 119 1.38 3.85 2.90
C MET A 119 0.64 3.01 1.84
N ASN A 120 0.64 3.44 0.57
CA ASN A 120 0.08 2.64 -0.53
C ASN A 120 0.71 2.89 -1.90
N ALA A 121 1.00 4.13 -2.30
CA ALA A 121 1.50 4.41 -3.65
C ALA A 121 2.71 3.53 -4.04
N ALA A 122 2.61 2.79 -5.16
CA ALA A 122 3.38 1.56 -5.37
C ALA A 122 4.43 1.61 -6.51
N THR A 123 4.54 2.70 -7.27
CA THR A 123 5.55 2.84 -8.33
C THR A 123 6.95 2.94 -7.74
N SER A 124 7.91 2.14 -8.24
CA SER A 124 9.25 2.02 -7.64
C SER A 124 10.02 3.35 -7.56
N VAL A 125 9.88 4.22 -8.56
CA VAL A 125 10.63 5.49 -8.62
C VAL A 125 10.24 6.50 -7.52
N ILE A 126 9.10 6.36 -6.87
CA ILE A 126 8.61 7.31 -5.84
C ILE A 126 9.68 7.55 -4.78
N ILE A 127 10.28 6.47 -4.26
CA ILE A 127 11.23 6.55 -3.15
C ILE A 127 12.50 7.35 -3.47
N THR A 128 12.81 7.54 -4.74
CA THR A 128 13.99 8.31 -5.18
C THR A 128 13.76 9.83 -5.15
N LYS A 129 12.50 10.28 -5.00
CA LYS A 129 12.13 11.69 -5.08
C LYS A 129 12.42 12.50 -3.82
N SER A 130 12.55 11.84 -2.67
CA SER A 130 12.97 12.49 -1.42
C SER A 130 13.90 11.59 -0.62
N PRO A 131 15.00 12.11 -0.05
CA PRO A 131 15.86 11.35 0.85
C PRO A 131 15.21 11.05 2.21
N TYR A 132 14.13 11.76 2.55
CA TYR A 132 13.42 11.65 3.84
C TYR A 132 12.20 10.72 3.78
N MET A 133 12.11 9.84 2.78
CA MET A 133 10.96 9.00 2.55
C MET A 133 11.26 7.53 2.81
N ILE A 134 10.30 6.82 3.41
CA ILE A 134 10.19 5.35 3.39
C ILE A 134 8.85 4.93 2.79
N ARG A 135 8.78 3.69 2.34
CA ARG A 135 7.52 3.05 1.94
C ARG A 135 7.30 1.78 2.76
N THR A 136 6.07 1.61 3.28
CA THR A 136 5.71 0.49 4.15
C THR A 136 4.68 -0.45 3.52
N SER A 137 4.17 -0.14 2.34
CA SER A 137 3.08 -0.91 1.72
C SER A 137 3.58 -1.91 0.68
N VAL A 138 3.66 -1.51 -0.57
CA VAL A 138 3.95 -2.38 -1.71
C VAL A 138 4.81 -1.65 -2.74
N VAL A 139 5.63 -2.41 -3.46
CA VAL A 139 6.33 -1.95 -4.66
C VAL A 139 5.86 -2.83 -5.82
N LEU A 140 5.30 -2.23 -6.87
CA LEU A 140 4.77 -3.00 -7.99
C LEU A 140 5.80 -3.92 -8.63
N PRO A 141 7.03 -3.46 -8.97
CA PRO A 141 8.05 -4.36 -9.49
C PRO A 141 8.38 -5.53 -8.55
N GLN A 142 8.42 -5.29 -7.24
CA GLN A 142 8.64 -6.35 -6.24
C GLN A 142 7.62 -7.49 -6.37
N VAL A 143 6.34 -7.14 -6.45
CA VAL A 143 5.27 -8.15 -6.48
C VAL A 143 5.12 -8.74 -7.88
N MET A 144 5.16 -7.91 -8.92
CA MET A 144 4.80 -8.35 -10.27
C MET A 144 5.92 -9.10 -10.98
N GLU A 145 7.20 -8.77 -10.74
CA GLU A 145 8.31 -9.57 -11.28
C GLU A 145 8.36 -10.96 -10.62
N THR A 146 8.14 -11.01 -9.30
CA THR A 146 7.95 -12.27 -8.57
C THR A 146 6.77 -13.08 -9.12
N PHE A 147 5.65 -12.43 -9.40
CA PHE A 147 4.47 -13.10 -9.92
C PHE A 147 4.66 -13.61 -11.36
N GLY A 148 5.33 -12.84 -12.22
CA GLY A 148 5.68 -13.29 -13.57
C GLY A 148 6.58 -14.52 -13.54
N THR A 149 7.60 -14.52 -12.69
CA THR A 149 8.47 -15.68 -12.46
C THR A 149 7.67 -16.89 -11.97
N TRP A 150 6.81 -16.68 -10.97
CA TRP A 150 5.94 -17.74 -10.45
C TRP A 150 5.01 -18.31 -11.53
N ALA A 151 4.40 -17.45 -12.35
CA ALA A 151 3.46 -17.85 -13.40
C ALA A 151 4.12 -18.77 -14.44
N ALA A 152 5.35 -18.46 -14.87
CA ALA A 152 6.08 -19.26 -15.84
C ALA A 152 6.66 -20.56 -15.25
N THR A 153 7.03 -20.56 -13.96
CA THR A 153 7.64 -21.71 -13.29
C THR A 153 6.59 -22.59 -12.62
N LYS A 154 6.21 -22.28 -11.38
CA LYS A 154 5.24 -23.06 -10.59
C LYS A 154 3.83 -23.02 -11.19
N GLY A 155 3.43 -21.92 -11.83
CA GLY A 155 2.18 -21.80 -12.56
C GLY A 155 2.12 -22.59 -13.85
N GLY A 156 3.28 -22.98 -14.41
CA GLY A 156 3.42 -23.82 -15.60
C GLY A 156 3.00 -23.15 -16.91
N LEU A 157 2.74 -21.83 -16.89
CA LEU A 157 2.24 -21.09 -18.04
C LEU A 157 3.38 -20.76 -19.03
N LYS A 158 3.13 -20.89 -20.33
CA LYS A 158 4.12 -20.64 -21.39
C LYS A 158 3.82 -19.37 -22.15
N GLN A 159 2.56 -18.94 -22.19
CA GLN A 159 2.12 -17.79 -22.97
C GLN A 159 1.18 -16.90 -22.14
N THR A 160 1.40 -15.59 -22.21
CA THR A 160 0.51 -14.61 -21.59
C THR A 160 0.30 -13.40 -22.50
N TYR A 161 -0.92 -12.86 -22.45
CA TYR A 161 -1.28 -11.57 -23.02
C TYR A 161 -1.43 -10.55 -21.88
N THR A 162 -0.85 -9.35 -21.99
CA THR A 162 -0.93 -8.35 -20.94
C THR A 162 -1.94 -7.25 -21.27
N MET A 163 -2.78 -6.89 -20.28
CA MET A 163 -3.79 -5.85 -20.37
C MET A 163 -3.68 -4.95 -19.14
N VAL A 164 -3.24 -3.71 -19.32
CA VAL A 164 -2.99 -2.82 -18.18
C VAL A 164 -3.54 -1.42 -18.41
N THR A 165 -3.85 -0.72 -17.32
CA THR A 165 -4.24 0.68 -17.38
C THR A 165 -3.05 1.56 -17.79
N ASP A 166 -3.28 2.50 -18.73
CA ASP A 166 -2.26 3.38 -19.31
C ASP A 166 -1.90 4.55 -18.39
N TYR A 167 -1.09 4.24 -17.37
CA TYR A 167 -0.51 5.23 -16.45
C TYR A 167 0.69 4.62 -15.71
N GLY A 168 1.45 5.41 -14.94
CA GLY A 168 2.71 4.99 -14.31
C GLY A 168 2.67 3.62 -13.60
N PRO A 169 1.76 3.37 -12.64
CA PRO A 169 1.61 2.05 -12.01
C PRO A 169 1.33 0.91 -12.99
N GLY A 170 0.48 1.13 -14.00
CA GLY A 170 0.19 0.12 -15.03
C GLY A 170 1.43 -0.25 -15.85
N HIS A 171 2.21 0.75 -16.23
CA HIS A 171 3.46 0.53 -16.96
C HIS A 171 4.49 -0.23 -16.12
N ASP A 172 4.66 0.13 -14.85
CA ASP A 172 5.57 -0.58 -13.94
C ASP A 172 5.14 -2.02 -13.72
N SER A 173 3.84 -2.23 -13.53
CA SER A 173 3.23 -3.54 -13.33
C SER A 173 3.43 -4.45 -14.55
N GLU A 174 3.13 -3.94 -15.75
CA GLU A 174 3.32 -4.66 -17.02
C GLU A 174 4.78 -5.04 -17.24
N ARG A 175 5.67 -4.05 -17.17
CA ARG A 175 7.10 -4.25 -17.37
C ARG A 175 7.66 -5.29 -16.39
N ALA A 176 7.33 -5.19 -15.13
CA ALA A 176 7.84 -6.10 -14.10
C ALA A 176 7.31 -7.52 -14.31
N PHE A 177 6.00 -7.71 -14.53
CA PHE A 177 5.43 -9.02 -14.80
C PHE A 177 6.06 -9.65 -16.04
N GLN A 178 6.14 -8.90 -17.15
CA GLN A 178 6.76 -9.38 -18.40
C GLN A 178 8.24 -9.74 -18.21
N THR A 179 8.98 -8.97 -17.41
CA THR A 179 10.39 -9.25 -17.09
C THR A 179 10.51 -10.59 -16.36
N GLY A 180 9.77 -10.78 -15.27
CA GLY A 180 9.80 -12.03 -14.52
C GLY A 180 9.35 -13.24 -15.34
N PHE A 181 8.27 -13.08 -16.13
CA PHE A 181 7.73 -14.12 -16.98
C PHE A 181 8.71 -14.56 -18.07
N LYS A 182 9.30 -13.59 -18.81
CA LYS A 182 10.28 -13.85 -19.88
C LYS A 182 11.57 -14.46 -19.35
N ASN A 183 12.11 -13.93 -18.25
CA ASN A 183 13.33 -14.44 -17.62
C ASN A 183 13.17 -15.89 -17.14
N ALA A 184 11.94 -16.31 -16.82
CA ALA A 184 11.59 -17.66 -16.43
C ALA A 184 11.15 -18.56 -17.61
N GLY A 185 11.35 -18.13 -18.87
CA GLY A 185 11.10 -18.90 -20.08
C GLY A 185 9.70 -18.76 -20.69
N GLY A 186 8.89 -17.83 -20.18
CA GLY A 186 7.56 -17.53 -20.75
C GLY A 186 7.61 -16.59 -21.95
N THR A 187 6.58 -16.60 -22.77
CA THR A 187 6.41 -15.75 -23.95
C THR A 187 5.24 -14.78 -23.81
N ILE A 188 5.48 -13.49 -24.07
CA ILE A 188 4.41 -12.49 -24.17
C ILE A 188 3.87 -12.51 -25.61
N VAL A 189 2.62 -12.94 -25.78
CA VAL A 189 1.97 -13.08 -27.08
C VAL A 189 1.27 -11.80 -27.55
N GLY A 190 1.29 -10.76 -26.73
CA GLY A 190 0.78 -9.43 -27.04
C GLY A 190 0.51 -8.62 -25.79
N SER A 191 0.27 -7.33 -25.99
CA SER A 191 -0.05 -6.40 -24.92
C SER A 191 -1.01 -5.32 -25.38
N VAL A 192 -1.79 -4.79 -24.45
CA VAL A 192 -2.63 -3.61 -24.67
C VAL A 192 -2.70 -2.76 -23.41
N ARG A 193 -2.76 -1.45 -23.62
CA ARG A 193 -3.01 -0.47 -22.58
C ARG A 193 -4.34 0.22 -22.83
N PHE A 194 -5.11 0.44 -21.77
CA PHE A 194 -6.41 1.08 -21.83
C PHE A 194 -6.46 2.33 -20.94
N PRO A 195 -7.33 3.32 -21.28
CA PRO A 195 -7.41 4.58 -20.51
C PRO A 195 -7.73 4.36 -19.04
N VAL A 196 -7.23 5.25 -18.17
CA VAL A 196 -7.58 5.28 -16.74
C VAL A 196 -9.06 5.63 -16.55
N ALA A 197 -9.61 6.52 -17.38
CA ALA A 197 -10.99 6.95 -17.28
C ALA A 197 -11.89 6.20 -18.26
N ASN A 198 -12.97 5.59 -17.74
CA ASN A 198 -14.04 4.96 -18.51
C ASN A 198 -13.58 4.06 -19.67
N PRO A 199 -12.71 3.06 -19.45
CA PRO A 199 -12.28 2.18 -20.52
C PRO A 199 -13.44 1.31 -21.03
N ASP A 200 -13.55 1.17 -22.35
CA ASP A 200 -14.40 0.14 -22.95
C ASP A 200 -13.69 -1.22 -22.89
N PHE A 201 -13.87 -1.92 -21.79
CA PHE A 201 -13.24 -3.23 -21.58
C PHE A 201 -13.67 -4.29 -22.61
N ALA A 202 -14.87 -4.18 -23.19
CA ALA A 202 -15.38 -5.18 -24.12
C ALA A 202 -14.47 -5.32 -25.36
N ALA A 203 -14.01 -4.21 -25.93
CA ALA A 203 -13.10 -4.21 -27.07
C ALA A 203 -11.73 -4.81 -26.74
N PHE A 204 -11.17 -4.47 -25.56
CA PHE A 204 -9.88 -4.99 -25.12
C PHE A 204 -9.94 -6.49 -24.81
N VAL A 205 -10.98 -6.95 -24.13
CA VAL A 205 -11.20 -8.37 -23.84
C VAL A 205 -11.44 -9.18 -25.10
N GLN A 206 -12.17 -8.63 -26.09
CA GLN A 206 -12.36 -9.32 -27.36
C GLN A 206 -11.02 -9.57 -28.06
N ARG A 207 -10.14 -8.57 -28.07
CA ARG A 207 -8.80 -8.69 -28.66
C ARG A 207 -7.96 -9.79 -27.97
N ALA A 208 -8.02 -9.87 -26.64
CA ALA A 208 -7.36 -10.93 -25.89
C ALA A 208 -7.97 -12.31 -26.21
N LYS A 209 -9.30 -12.41 -26.35
CA LYS A 209 -10.01 -13.65 -26.73
C LYS A 209 -9.59 -14.15 -28.10
N ASP A 210 -9.45 -13.25 -29.09
CA ASP A 210 -9.08 -13.59 -30.47
C ASP A 210 -7.69 -14.20 -30.57
N ILE A 211 -6.76 -13.79 -29.66
CA ILE A 211 -5.41 -14.35 -29.55
C ILE A 211 -5.44 -15.72 -28.86
N ALA A 212 -6.42 -16.00 -28.03
CA ALA A 212 -6.59 -17.23 -27.26
C ALA A 212 -5.33 -17.67 -26.45
N PRO A 213 -4.74 -16.78 -25.63
CA PRO A 213 -3.52 -17.09 -24.88
C PRO A 213 -3.82 -18.07 -23.74
N GLU A 214 -2.79 -18.78 -23.22
CA GLU A 214 -2.92 -19.61 -22.02
C GLU A 214 -3.29 -18.78 -20.79
N SER A 215 -2.82 -17.51 -20.75
CA SER A 215 -3.17 -16.60 -19.66
C SER A 215 -3.30 -15.15 -20.12
N ILE A 216 -4.11 -14.38 -19.39
CA ILE A 216 -4.22 -12.94 -19.50
C ILE A 216 -3.77 -12.34 -18.17
N TYR A 217 -2.72 -11.52 -18.22
CA TYR A 217 -2.30 -10.72 -17.06
C TYR A 217 -2.99 -9.36 -17.11
N ILE A 218 -3.61 -8.96 -15.99
CA ILE A 218 -4.32 -7.69 -15.86
C ILE A 218 -3.71 -6.81 -14.74
N PHE A 219 -3.61 -5.51 -15.02
CA PHE A 219 -3.44 -4.50 -13.98
C PHE A 219 -4.48 -3.41 -14.15
N ILE A 220 -5.28 -3.23 -13.12
CA ILE A 220 -6.29 -2.17 -13.01
C ILE A 220 -6.22 -1.56 -11.61
N PRO A 221 -6.40 -0.23 -11.48
CA PRO A 221 -6.53 0.36 -10.16
C PRO A 221 -7.82 -0.14 -9.50
N GLY A 222 -7.87 -0.07 -8.18
CA GLY A 222 -9.08 -0.34 -7.42
C GLY A 222 -10.26 0.55 -7.82
N GLY A 223 -11.36 0.48 -7.12
CA GLY A 223 -12.59 1.21 -7.40
C GLY A 223 -13.57 0.43 -8.28
N ALA A 224 -14.25 1.08 -9.23
CA ALA A 224 -15.28 0.46 -10.06
C ALA A 224 -14.77 -0.40 -11.24
N GLN A 225 -13.53 -0.22 -11.64
CA GLN A 225 -12.96 -0.86 -12.85
C GLN A 225 -12.89 -2.39 -12.76
N PRO A 226 -12.51 -3.02 -11.62
CA PRO A 226 -12.49 -4.48 -11.51
C PRO A 226 -13.84 -5.13 -11.84
N ALA A 227 -14.93 -4.57 -11.35
CA ALA A 227 -16.27 -5.08 -11.63
C ALA A 227 -16.63 -4.98 -13.12
N ALA A 228 -16.31 -3.85 -13.76
CA ALA A 228 -16.56 -3.64 -15.18
C ALA A 228 -15.72 -4.60 -16.05
N LEU A 229 -14.45 -4.84 -15.69
CA LEU A 229 -13.61 -5.82 -16.39
C LEU A 229 -14.12 -7.26 -16.19
N GLY A 230 -14.49 -7.63 -14.96
CA GLY A 230 -15.08 -8.94 -14.66
C GLY A 230 -16.34 -9.22 -15.47
N LYS A 231 -17.21 -8.22 -15.61
CA LYS A 231 -18.39 -8.28 -16.48
C LYS A 231 -18.01 -8.48 -17.95
N ALA A 232 -17.03 -7.74 -18.45
CA ALA A 232 -16.55 -7.86 -19.83
C ALA A 232 -15.98 -9.26 -20.11
N PHE A 233 -15.24 -9.87 -19.18
CA PHE A 233 -14.78 -11.26 -19.31
C PHE A 233 -15.95 -12.25 -19.44
N ALA A 234 -16.98 -12.09 -18.62
CA ALA A 234 -18.15 -12.94 -18.68
C ALA A 234 -18.95 -12.77 -20.00
N GLU A 235 -19.22 -11.53 -20.40
CA GLU A 235 -19.96 -11.20 -21.62
C GLU A 235 -19.26 -11.67 -22.90
N ARG A 236 -17.92 -11.62 -22.92
CA ARG A 236 -17.10 -12.13 -24.02
C ARG A 236 -16.83 -13.64 -23.93
N GLY A 237 -17.28 -14.28 -22.87
CA GLY A 237 -17.14 -15.73 -22.69
C GLY A 237 -15.68 -16.18 -22.55
N ILE A 238 -14.88 -15.46 -21.76
CA ILE A 238 -13.56 -15.93 -21.37
C ILE A 238 -13.69 -17.11 -20.44
N ASP A 239 -13.33 -18.30 -20.93
CA ASP A 239 -13.30 -19.53 -20.15
C ASP A 239 -12.02 -19.59 -19.30
N LYS A 240 -12.13 -19.26 -18.01
CA LYS A 240 -10.99 -19.24 -17.08
C LYS A 240 -10.40 -20.62 -16.78
N GLN A 241 -11.02 -21.70 -17.20
CA GLN A 241 -10.40 -23.03 -17.15
C GLN A 241 -9.37 -23.21 -18.27
N LYS A 242 -9.61 -22.60 -19.43
CA LYS A 242 -8.70 -22.62 -20.59
C LYS A 242 -7.70 -21.48 -20.59
N THR A 243 -8.17 -20.26 -20.33
CA THR A 243 -7.34 -19.04 -20.25
C THR A 243 -7.30 -18.54 -18.82
N LYS A 244 -6.17 -18.72 -18.14
CA LYS A 244 -6.03 -18.25 -16.74
C LYS A 244 -6.01 -16.73 -16.69
N VAL A 245 -6.75 -16.14 -15.76
CA VAL A 245 -6.70 -14.69 -15.50
C VAL A 245 -5.79 -14.45 -14.31
N LEU A 246 -4.73 -13.72 -14.56
CA LEU A 246 -3.71 -13.32 -13.60
C LEU A 246 -3.81 -11.83 -13.32
N GLY A 247 -3.56 -11.37 -12.10
CA GLY A 247 -3.65 -9.93 -11.83
C GLY A 247 -2.91 -9.46 -10.58
N SER A 248 -2.83 -8.15 -10.42
CA SER A 248 -2.44 -7.55 -9.15
C SER A 248 -3.55 -7.73 -8.11
N GLY A 249 -3.19 -7.62 -6.84
CA GLY A 249 -4.17 -7.74 -5.75
C GLY A 249 -5.26 -6.68 -5.75
N GLU A 250 -5.05 -5.56 -6.43
CA GLU A 250 -6.06 -4.51 -6.58
C GLU A 250 -7.28 -5.00 -7.37
N ALA A 251 -7.07 -5.90 -8.34
CA ALA A 251 -8.14 -6.48 -9.15
C ALA A 251 -9.14 -7.31 -8.33
N THR A 252 -8.74 -7.82 -7.17
CA THR A 252 -9.56 -8.66 -6.29
C THR A 252 -9.60 -8.13 -4.85
N ALA A 253 -9.51 -6.81 -4.65
CA ALA A 253 -9.76 -6.18 -3.35
C ALA A 253 -11.19 -6.52 -2.86
N GLU A 254 -11.43 -6.44 -1.55
CA GLU A 254 -12.71 -6.79 -0.93
C GLU A 254 -13.93 -6.16 -1.63
N ALA A 255 -13.87 -4.84 -1.87
CA ALA A 255 -14.94 -4.14 -2.58
C ALA A 255 -15.09 -4.62 -4.03
N ALA A 256 -13.99 -4.95 -4.70
CA ALA A 256 -13.97 -5.48 -6.06
C ALA A 256 -14.62 -6.87 -6.14
N LEU A 257 -14.27 -7.79 -5.23
CA LEU A 257 -14.84 -9.14 -5.15
C LEU A 257 -16.35 -9.09 -4.99
N LYS A 258 -16.82 -8.23 -4.07
CA LYS A 258 -18.28 -8.07 -3.85
C LYS A 258 -19.00 -7.55 -5.09
N ALA A 259 -18.41 -6.61 -5.81
CA ALA A 259 -18.99 -6.02 -7.00
C ALA A 259 -18.92 -6.94 -8.23
N MET A 260 -17.87 -7.76 -8.36
CA MET A 260 -17.70 -8.73 -9.47
C MET A 260 -18.61 -9.96 -9.33
N GLY A 261 -18.93 -10.35 -8.08
CA GLY A 261 -19.62 -11.60 -7.83
C GLY A 261 -18.85 -12.80 -8.41
N ASP A 262 -19.55 -13.83 -8.84
CA ASP A 262 -18.97 -15.08 -9.35
C ASP A 262 -18.06 -14.87 -10.60
N ASN A 263 -18.10 -13.69 -11.22
CA ASN A 263 -17.14 -13.34 -12.27
C ASN A 263 -15.69 -13.24 -11.78
N ALA A 264 -15.49 -13.12 -10.47
CA ALA A 264 -14.14 -13.11 -9.87
C ALA A 264 -13.55 -14.51 -9.65
N LEU A 265 -14.35 -15.58 -9.67
CA LEU A 265 -13.89 -16.95 -9.41
C LEU A 265 -12.70 -17.33 -10.30
N ASP A 266 -11.75 -18.04 -9.71
CA ASP A 266 -10.53 -18.56 -10.36
C ASP A 266 -9.52 -17.48 -10.84
N ILE A 267 -9.75 -16.18 -10.58
CA ILE A 267 -8.72 -15.18 -10.80
C ILE A 267 -7.58 -15.45 -9.82
N ILE A 268 -6.35 -15.51 -10.34
CA ILE A 268 -5.12 -15.69 -9.56
C ILE A 268 -4.43 -14.34 -9.44
N THR A 269 -4.13 -13.93 -8.22
CA THR A 269 -3.44 -12.66 -7.97
C THR A 269 -2.20 -12.85 -7.11
N ALA A 270 -1.25 -11.94 -7.24
CA ALA A 270 -0.15 -11.81 -6.30
C ALA A 270 -0.30 -10.50 -5.54
N TRP A 271 -0.15 -10.56 -4.21
CA TRP A 271 -0.17 -9.36 -3.38
C TRP A 271 0.54 -9.59 -2.04
N HIS A 272 0.67 -8.51 -1.28
CA HIS A 272 1.45 -8.49 -0.03
C HIS A 272 0.61 -8.74 1.23
N TYR A 273 -0.71 -8.83 1.13
CA TYR A 273 -1.62 -9.05 2.26
C TYR A 273 -2.91 -9.74 1.84
N ASP A 274 -3.45 -10.52 2.75
CA ASP A 274 -4.83 -11.01 2.74
C ASP A 274 -5.34 -11.16 4.18
N TYR A 275 -6.59 -10.80 4.44
CA TYR A 275 -7.16 -10.91 5.80
C TYR A 275 -7.37 -12.37 6.27
N LYS A 276 -7.29 -13.33 5.35
CA LYS A 276 -7.32 -14.77 5.65
C LYS A 276 -5.95 -15.37 5.99
N LEU A 277 -4.87 -14.57 6.06
CA LEU A 277 -3.57 -15.07 6.48
C LEU A 277 -3.62 -15.67 7.89
N ASP A 278 -3.18 -16.93 8.01
CA ASP A 278 -3.21 -17.69 9.25
C ASP A 278 -1.99 -17.37 10.13
N ASN A 279 -2.13 -16.31 10.93
CA ASN A 279 -1.20 -16.00 12.02
C ASN A 279 -1.90 -15.17 13.11
N LYS A 280 -1.36 -15.24 14.34
CA LYS A 280 -1.97 -14.61 15.53
C LYS A 280 -2.10 -13.08 15.42
N LEU A 281 -1.12 -12.40 14.82
CA LEU A 281 -1.15 -10.95 14.67
C LEU A 281 -2.24 -10.53 13.68
N ASN A 282 -2.40 -11.27 12.58
CA ASN A 282 -3.47 -11.03 11.62
C ASN A 282 -4.84 -11.29 12.25
N ALA A 283 -5.01 -12.38 12.99
CA ALA A 283 -6.26 -12.67 13.68
C ALA A 283 -6.65 -11.55 14.66
N ALA A 284 -5.70 -11.01 15.43
CA ALA A 284 -5.92 -9.89 16.33
C ALA A 284 -6.28 -8.59 15.58
N PHE A 285 -5.54 -8.27 14.50
CA PHE A 285 -5.81 -7.11 13.66
C PHE A 285 -7.19 -7.18 13.00
N VAL A 286 -7.53 -8.31 12.38
CA VAL A 286 -8.84 -8.52 11.73
C VAL A 286 -9.97 -8.40 12.74
N LYS A 287 -9.83 -8.99 13.92
CA LYS A 287 -10.84 -8.90 15.00
C LYS A 287 -11.09 -7.45 15.41
N GLU A 288 -10.03 -6.70 15.71
CA GLU A 288 -10.16 -5.30 16.15
C GLU A 288 -10.69 -4.42 15.02
N PHE A 289 -10.18 -4.60 13.79
CA PHE A 289 -10.64 -3.86 12.63
C PHE A 289 -12.14 -4.08 12.38
N ASN A 290 -12.62 -5.34 12.42
CA ASN A 290 -14.03 -5.66 12.27
C ASN A 290 -14.89 -5.03 13.39
N ALA A 291 -14.43 -5.09 14.63
CA ALA A 291 -15.13 -4.49 15.76
C ALA A 291 -15.29 -2.97 15.62
N MET A 292 -14.27 -2.29 15.08
CA MET A 292 -14.28 -0.84 14.91
C MET A 292 -15.05 -0.38 13.66
N HIS A 293 -14.99 -1.14 12.55
CA HIS A 293 -15.39 -0.65 11.24
C HIS A 293 -16.50 -1.46 10.56
N GLY A 294 -16.92 -2.60 11.12
CA GLY A 294 -18.00 -3.45 10.60
C GLY A 294 -17.70 -4.11 9.25
N ARG A 295 -16.41 -4.25 8.91
CA ARG A 295 -15.96 -4.83 7.63
C ARG A 295 -14.57 -5.48 7.75
N ASN A 296 -14.21 -6.33 6.79
CA ASN A 296 -12.87 -6.90 6.75
C ASN A 296 -11.81 -5.87 6.32
N PRO A 297 -10.59 -5.95 6.91
CA PRO A 297 -9.47 -5.17 6.41
C PRO A 297 -9.00 -5.69 5.05
N ASP A 298 -8.48 -4.79 4.24
CA ASP A 298 -7.81 -5.11 2.99
C ASP A 298 -6.34 -4.65 2.98
N PHE A 299 -5.70 -4.70 1.81
CA PHE A 299 -4.30 -4.29 1.69
C PHE A 299 -4.08 -2.78 1.87
N PHE A 300 -5.08 -1.94 1.69
CA PHE A 300 -4.98 -0.52 2.03
C PHE A 300 -4.94 -0.33 3.55
N SER A 301 -5.78 -1.05 4.26
CA SER A 301 -5.83 -0.97 5.72
C SER A 301 -4.54 -1.48 6.37
N ILE A 302 -3.95 -2.57 5.87
CA ILE A 302 -2.65 -3.02 6.40
C ILE A 302 -1.53 -2.04 6.07
N GLY A 303 -1.61 -1.32 4.92
CA GLY A 303 -0.69 -0.25 4.58
C GLY A 303 -0.71 0.89 5.62
N GLY A 304 -1.90 1.31 6.04
CA GLY A 304 -2.09 2.28 7.12
C GLY A 304 -1.59 1.78 8.48
N TYR A 305 -1.91 0.53 8.83
CA TYR A 305 -1.47 -0.13 10.07
C TYR A 305 0.06 -0.19 10.16
N ASP A 306 0.74 -0.73 9.15
CA ASP A 306 2.20 -0.84 9.12
C ASP A 306 2.90 0.51 8.99
N GLY A 307 2.27 1.47 8.31
CA GLY A 307 2.77 2.83 8.24
C GLY A 307 2.82 3.49 9.62
N MET A 308 1.77 3.32 10.43
CA MET A 308 1.77 3.80 11.81
C MET A 308 2.76 3.04 12.68
N HIS A 309 2.89 1.71 12.49
CA HIS A 309 3.90 0.93 13.17
C HIS A 309 5.32 1.48 12.92
N ALA A 310 5.67 1.72 11.66
CA ALA A 310 6.96 2.28 11.30
C ALA A 310 7.20 3.67 11.92
N ILE A 311 6.18 4.55 11.92
CA ILE A 311 6.25 5.85 12.58
C ILE A 311 6.50 5.70 14.09
N TYR A 312 5.74 4.82 14.77
CA TYR A 312 5.87 4.62 16.22
C TYR A 312 7.24 4.07 16.59
N GLU A 313 7.72 3.04 15.91
CA GLU A 313 9.05 2.47 16.17
C GLU A 313 10.17 3.48 15.88
N THR A 314 10.02 4.29 14.84
CA THR A 314 10.98 5.37 14.53
C THR A 314 10.99 6.42 15.63
N LEU A 315 9.81 6.87 16.11
CA LEU A 315 9.70 7.84 17.21
C LEU A 315 10.21 7.26 18.54
N LYS A 316 10.03 5.97 18.82
CA LYS A 316 10.65 5.32 20.00
C LYS A 316 12.16 5.37 19.92
N LYS A 317 12.76 5.00 18.77
CA LYS A 317 14.22 5.03 18.57
C LYS A 317 14.80 6.42 18.70
N THR A 318 14.09 7.45 18.25
CA THR A 318 14.52 8.85 18.34
C THR A 318 14.11 9.53 19.65
N GLN A 319 13.47 8.80 20.59
CA GLN A 319 12.95 9.33 21.85
C GLN A 319 12.04 10.55 21.64
N GLY A 320 11.21 10.50 20.59
CA GLY A 320 10.28 11.57 20.23
C GLY A 320 10.91 12.73 19.45
N ASN A 321 12.19 12.68 19.10
CA ASN A 321 12.77 13.65 18.18
C ASN A 321 12.16 13.51 16.79
N THR A 322 11.63 14.61 16.23
CA THR A 322 10.94 14.68 14.95
C THR A 322 11.76 15.32 13.83
N ASP A 323 13.05 15.51 14.04
CA ASP A 323 13.98 15.93 12.99
C ASP A 323 14.01 14.91 11.84
N GLY A 324 13.90 15.38 10.60
CA GLY A 324 13.79 14.50 9.44
C GLY A 324 15.01 13.61 9.21
N GLU A 325 16.23 14.10 9.48
CA GLU A 325 17.45 13.30 9.39
C GLU A 325 17.48 12.20 10.46
N ALA A 326 17.07 12.55 11.69
CA ALA A 326 17.01 11.59 12.79
C ALA A 326 15.96 10.49 12.51
N LEU A 327 14.77 10.88 12.00
CA LEU A 327 13.70 9.94 11.70
C LEU A 327 14.07 9.00 10.55
N ILE A 328 14.63 9.51 9.45
CA ILE A 328 15.02 8.63 8.32
C ILE A 328 16.16 7.69 8.71
N ALA A 329 17.13 8.17 9.51
CA ALA A 329 18.22 7.32 10.01
C ALA A 329 17.69 6.18 10.89
N ALA A 330 16.71 6.46 11.76
CA ALA A 330 16.10 5.47 12.65
C ALA A 330 15.19 4.48 11.90
N ALA A 331 14.57 4.90 10.79
CA ALA A 331 13.68 4.07 9.97
C ALA A 331 14.45 3.08 9.09
N LYS A 332 15.64 3.43 8.61
CA LYS A 332 16.49 2.54 7.80
C LYS A 332 16.82 1.25 8.55
N GLY A 333 16.60 0.12 7.91
CA GLY A 333 16.86 -1.20 8.51
C GLY A 333 15.88 -1.62 9.61
N LEU A 334 14.78 -0.90 9.80
CA LEU A 334 13.72 -1.27 10.72
C LEU A 334 13.18 -2.68 10.37
N ARG A 335 12.91 -3.52 11.39
CA ARG A 335 12.38 -4.87 11.22
C ARG A 335 11.27 -5.11 12.22
N TRP A 336 10.18 -5.74 11.80
CA TRP A 336 9.06 -6.09 12.67
C TRP A 336 8.26 -7.28 12.17
N GLN A 337 7.41 -7.81 13.03
CA GLN A 337 6.37 -8.76 12.65
C GLN A 337 5.07 -7.98 12.42
N SER A 338 4.54 -8.06 11.21
CA SER A 338 3.27 -7.47 10.83
C SER A 338 2.18 -8.56 10.77
N PRO A 339 0.89 -8.20 10.80
CA PRO A 339 -0.20 -9.11 10.43
C PRO A 339 0.00 -9.84 9.11
N ARG A 340 0.76 -9.25 8.18
CA ARG A 340 1.12 -9.86 6.88
C ARG A 340 2.45 -10.63 6.87
N GLY A 341 3.05 -10.85 8.03
CA GLY A 341 4.30 -11.60 8.16
C GLY A 341 5.53 -10.71 8.44
N PRO A 342 6.75 -11.27 8.29
CA PRO A 342 7.98 -10.52 8.53
C PRO A 342 8.15 -9.34 7.58
N MET A 343 8.52 -8.21 8.12
CA MET A 343 8.70 -6.95 7.40
C MET A 343 10.05 -6.30 7.74
N SER A 344 10.64 -5.62 6.78
CA SER A 344 11.74 -4.69 7.05
C SER A 344 11.78 -3.55 6.06
N ILE A 345 12.45 -2.45 6.45
CA ILE A 345 12.81 -1.36 5.54
C ILE A 345 14.24 -1.60 5.08
N ASP A 346 14.44 -1.74 3.78
CA ASP A 346 15.77 -1.85 3.21
C ASP A 346 16.59 -0.58 3.54
N PRO A 347 17.78 -0.69 4.13
CA PRO A 347 18.53 0.48 4.59
C PRO A 347 19.03 1.38 3.45
N GLU A 348 19.18 0.85 2.24
CA GLU A 348 19.70 1.59 1.09
C GLU A 348 18.55 2.13 0.23
N THR A 349 17.61 1.26 -0.19
CA THR A 349 16.48 1.66 -1.04
C THR A 349 15.40 2.36 -0.26
N ARG A 350 15.28 2.13 1.05
CA ARG A 350 14.23 2.64 1.94
C ARG A 350 12.83 2.12 1.59
N ASP A 351 12.77 1.11 0.73
CA ASP A 351 11.58 0.36 0.40
C ASP A 351 11.37 -0.83 1.34
N VAL A 352 10.15 -1.31 1.39
CA VAL A 352 9.77 -2.47 2.16
C VAL A 352 10.35 -3.76 1.58
N VAL A 353 10.81 -4.65 2.46
CA VAL A 353 11.11 -6.05 2.17
C VAL A 353 10.04 -6.89 2.85
N GLN A 354 9.35 -7.75 2.10
CA GLN A 354 8.16 -8.44 2.57
C GLN A 354 7.90 -9.77 1.85
N THR A 355 6.88 -10.48 2.29
CA THR A 355 6.35 -11.68 1.62
C THR A 355 5.35 -11.30 0.54
N VAL A 356 5.45 -11.95 -0.62
CA VAL A 356 4.46 -11.91 -1.70
C VAL A 356 3.65 -13.20 -1.66
N TYR A 357 2.34 -13.07 -1.53
CA TYR A 357 1.40 -14.19 -1.49
C TYR A 357 0.75 -14.37 -2.87
N ILE A 358 0.69 -15.61 -3.35
CA ILE A 358 -0.08 -15.99 -4.53
C ILE A 358 -1.44 -16.49 -4.04
N ARG A 359 -2.51 -15.88 -4.55
CA ARG A 359 -3.87 -16.08 -4.08
C ARG A 359 -4.78 -16.44 -5.24
N ARG A 360 -5.81 -17.21 -4.96
CA ARG A 360 -6.89 -17.53 -5.91
C ARG A 360 -8.23 -17.12 -5.32
N VAL A 361 -9.08 -16.52 -6.11
CA VAL A 361 -10.46 -16.25 -5.70
C VAL A 361 -11.23 -17.54 -5.65
N GLN A 362 -11.79 -17.84 -4.49
CA GLN A 362 -12.59 -19.02 -4.22
C GLN A 362 -13.87 -18.66 -3.45
N LYS A 363 -14.86 -19.54 -3.49
CA LYS A 363 -16.08 -19.42 -2.67
C LYS A 363 -15.91 -20.25 -1.41
N VAL A 364 -15.85 -19.60 -0.26
CA VAL A 364 -15.68 -20.23 1.05
C VAL A 364 -16.83 -19.79 1.95
N GLY A 365 -17.64 -20.74 2.42
CA GLY A 365 -18.81 -20.44 3.25
C GLY A 365 -19.84 -19.57 2.54
N GLY A 366 -19.92 -19.61 1.19
CA GLY A 366 -20.82 -18.79 0.39
C GLY A 366 -20.25 -17.42 0.00
N GLU A 367 -19.13 -16.99 0.56
CA GLU A 367 -18.48 -15.72 0.26
C GLU A 367 -17.28 -15.90 -0.69
N LEU A 368 -17.07 -14.91 -1.56
CA LEU A 368 -15.88 -14.83 -2.41
C LEU A 368 -14.72 -14.26 -1.60
N VAL A 369 -13.62 -15.00 -1.57
CA VAL A 369 -12.42 -14.62 -0.82
C VAL A 369 -11.17 -14.91 -1.66
N ASN A 370 -10.12 -14.13 -1.47
CA ASN A 370 -8.80 -14.50 -1.94
C ASN A 370 -8.22 -15.55 -0.99
N VAL A 371 -7.87 -16.72 -1.50
CA VAL A 371 -7.25 -17.79 -0.72
C VAL A 371 -5.77 -17.87 -1.07
N PRO A 372 -4.85 -17.51 -0.16
CA PRO A 372 -3.42 -17.71 -0.37
C PRO A 372 -3.10 -19.20 -0.48
N PHE A 373 -2.33 -19.61 -1.49
CA PHE A 373 -1.94 -21.01 -1.70
C PHE A 373 -0.44 -21.21 -1.97
N ASP A 374 0.29 -20.13 -2.25
CA ASP A 374 1.75 -20.13 -2.36
C ASP A 374 2.30 -18.76 -1.90
N LYS A 375 3.60 -18.68 -1.63
CA LYS A 375 4.27 -17.44 -1.21
C LYS A 375 5.73 -17.42 -1.62
N VAL A 376 6.26 -16.20 -1.73
CA VAL A 376 7.70 -15.93 -1.86
C VAL A 376 8.10 -14.95 -0.75
N GLU A 377 9.03 -15.36 0.09
CA GLU A 377 9.44 -14.57 1.27
C GLU A 377 10.63 -13.66 0.98
N ASN A 378 10.81 -12.63 1.81
CA ASN A 378 11.95 -11.70 1.76
C ASN A 378 12.18 -11.04 0.39
N VAL A 379 11.10 -10.74 -0.32
CA VAL A 379 11.17 -10.12 -1.64
C VAL A 379 11.58 -8.65 -1.49
N ARG A 380 12.59 -8.23 -2.26
CA ARG A 380 13.07 -6.84 -2.37
C ARG A 380 12.54 -6.19 -3.65
N ASP A 381 12.59 -4.86 -3.72
CA ASP A 381 12.31 -4.15 -4.98
C ASP A 381 13.43 -4.42 -6.00
N PRO A 382 13.17 -5.15 -7.09
CA PRO A 382 14.19 -5.45 -8.09
C PRO A 382 14.67 -4.21 -8.84
N ASP A 383 13.83 -3.17 -8.98
CA ASP A 383 14.24 -1.89 -9.56
C ASP A 383 15.17 -1.13 -8.60
N GLY A 384 14.91 -1.23 -7.30
CA GLY A 384 15.80 -0.72 -6.25
C GLY A 384 17.18 -1.38 -6.33
N GLU A 385 17.21 -2.71 -6.41
CA GLU A 385 18.46 -3.47 -6.54
C GLU A 385 19.21 -3.10 -7.84
N ARG A 386 18.49 -2.98 -8.96
CA ARG A 386 19.09 -2.54 -10.24
C ARG A 386 19.65 -1.11 -10.19
N ARG A 387 19.07 -0.22 -9.38
CA ARG A 387 19.60 1.15 -9.18
C ARG A 387 20.90 1.18 -8.38
N LYS A 388 21.10 0.24 -7.44
CA LYS A 388 22.35 0.12 -6.66
C LYS A 388 23.56 -0.30 -7.53
N MET A 389 23.31 -1.00 -8.63
CA MET A 389 24.34 -1.53 -9.53
C MET A 389 24.81 -0.51 -10.58
N LYS A 390 24.20 0.66 -10.66
CA LYS A 390 24.55 1.77 -11.54
C LYS A 390 25.33 2.84 -10.78
#